data_2647dc3138b9bc5374e2c21dcf73f47e
#
_entry.id   2647dc3138b9bc5374e2c21dcf73f47e
#
_cell.length_a   1.000
_cell.length_b   1.000
_cell.length_c   1.000
_cell.angle_alpha   90.00
_cell.angle_beta   90.00
_cell.angle_gamma   90.00
#
_symmetry.space_group_name_H-M   'P 1'
#
loop_
_entity.id
_entity.type
_entity.pdbx_description
1 polymer ?
#
loop_
_entity_poly.entity_id
_entity_poly.type
_entity_poly.pdbx_seq_one_letter_code
_entity_poly.pdbx_strand_id
1 'polypeptide(L)'
;MTLYPTSPSERTRWIVERRGPKNTLDPMRPYAYLWEEEAGQSGEAISTATVFLTNRECPYRCLMCDLWQNTLDERVPSGAVAAQVRYALERLPPAR
;
A
#
# COMPACT_ATOMS: atom_id res chain seq x y z
N MET A 1 31.07 7.28 -10.64
CA MET A 1 29.61 7.35 -10.78
C MET A 1 29.03 5.95 -10.79
N THR A 2 28.01 5.73 -9.98
CA THR A 2 27.35 4.43 -9.92
C THR A 2 26.25 4.37 -10.96
N LEU A 3 26.37 3.41 -11.90
CA LEU A 3 25.36 3.22 -12.93
C LEU A 3 24.25 2.31 -12.40
N TYR A 4 23.04 2.55 -12.89
CA TYR A 4 21.90 1.69 -12.56
C TYR A 4 22.15 0.29 -13.13
N PRO A 5 22.13 -0.76 -12.29
CA PRO A 5 22.46 -2.11 -12.74
C PRO A 5 21.49 -2.64 -13.79
N THR A 6 21.97 -3.57 -14.63
CA THR A 6 21.17 -4.13 -15.73
C THR A 6 20.52 -5.47 -15.37
N SER A 7 21.10 -6.25 -14.44
CA SER A 7 20.48 -7.52 -14.05
C SER A 7 19.37 -7.29 -13.01
N PRO A 8 18.28 -8.09 -13.04
CA PRO A 8 17.19 -7.92 -12.07
C PRO A 8 17.62 -8.02 -10.61
N SER A 9 18.49 -8.98 -10.25
CA SER A 9 18.93 -9.15 -8.87
C SER A 9 19.81 -8.00 -8.40
N GLU A 10 20.68 -7.51 -9.28
CA GLU A 10 21.53 -6.37 -8.94
C GLU A 10 20.73 -5.08 -8.82
N ARG A 11 19.72 -4.89 -9.68
CA ARG A 11 18.82 -3.74 -9.58
C ARG A 11 18.06 -3.74 -8.27
N THR A 12 17.56 -4.89 -7.84
CA THR A 12 16.84 -5.01 -6.58
C THR A 12 17.75 -4.63 -5.40
N ARG A 13 18.98 -5.16 -5.39
CA ARG A 13 19.95 -4.82 -4.35
C ARG A 13 20.28 -3.33 -4.35
N TRP A 14 20.51 -2.76 -5.51
CA TRP A 14 20.84 -1.34 -5.66
C TRP A 14 19.73 -0.45 -5.11
N ILE A 15 18.48 -0.79 -5.42
CA ILE A 15 17.31 -0.03 -4.94
C ILE A 15 17.16 -0.16 -3.43
N VAL A 16 17.24 -1.40 -2.90
CA VAL A 16 17.05 -1.65 -1.47
C VAL A 16 18.12 -0.94 -0.62
N GLU A 17 19.37 -0.91 -1.10
CA GLU A 17 20.46 -0.25 -0.39
C GLU A 17 20.27 1.25 -0.25
N ARG A 18 19.46 1.85 -1.11
CA ARG A 18 19.23 3.31 -1.12
C ARG A 18 17.93 3.70 -0.43
N ARG A 19 17.16 2.73 0.04
CA ARG A 19 15.94 3.00 0.78
C ARG A 19 16.25 3.35 2.23
N GLY A 20 15.43 4.23 2.80
CA GLY A 20 15.44 4.43 4.24
C GLY A 20 14.61 3.36 4.95
N PRO A 21 14.37 3.53 6.25
CA PRO A 21 13.55 2.56 6.99
C PRO A 21 12.08 2.64 6.56
N LYS A 22 11.38 1.50 6.70
CA LYS A 22 9.94 1.45 6.50
C LYS A 22 9.21 2.06 7.70
N ASN A 23 7.99 2.52 7.47
CA ASN A 23 7.12 2.96 8.55
C ASN A 23 6.70 1.75 9.39
N THR A 24 6.46 1.98 10.68
CA THR A 24 5.96 0.93 11.57
C THR A 24 4.46 0.77 11.35
N LEU A 25 4.03 -0.45 11.00
CA LEU A 25 2.64 -0.73 10.67
C LEU A 25 2.09 -1.89 11.50
N ASP A 26 0.77 -1.84 11.76
CA ASP A 26 0.04 -2.93 12.39
C ASP A 26 -0.55 -3.82 11.30
N PRO A 27 -0.23 -5.14 11.27
CA PRO A 27 -0.74 -6.02 10.22
C PRO A 27 -2.26 -6.24 10.28
N MET A 28 -2.92 -5.88 11.37
CA MET A 28 -4.37 -6.00 11.52
C MET A 28 -5.13 -4.73 11.17
N ARG A 29 -4.42 -3.64 10.80
CA ARG A 29 -5.02 -2.35 10.50
C ARG A 29 -4.55 -1.82 9.15
N PRO A 30 -5.44 -1.20 8.37
CA PRO A 30 -5.01 -0.51 7.16
C PRO A 30 -4.15 0.69 7.54
N TYR A 31 -3.24 1.11 6.67
CA TYR A 31 -2.41 2.28 6.98
C TYR A 31 -3.09 3.59 6.60
N ALA A 32 -4.17 3.56 5.82
CA ALA A 32 -4.98 4.74 5.54
C ALA A 32 -6.36 4.32 5.03
N TYR A 33 -7.34 5.17 5.19
CA TYR A 33 -8.68 4.96 4.65
C TYR A 33 -9.37 6.32 4.52
N LEU A 34 -10.15 6.48 3.45
CA LEU A 34 -10.81 7.75 3.17
C LEU A 34 -11.96 7.57 2.18
N TRP A 35 -12.82 8.57 2.11
CA TRP A 35 -13.81 8.68 1.04
C TRP A 35 -13.22 9.45 -0.13
N GLU A 36 -13.44 8.95 -1.34
CA GLU A 36 -13.08 9.61 -2.56
C GLU A 36 -14.29 9.74 -3.45
N GLU A 37 -14.29 10.70 -4.37
CA GLU A 37 -15.32 10.81 -5.38
C GLU A 37 -14.76 10.35 -6.71
N GLU A 38 -15.52 9.50 -7.39
CA GLU A 38 -15.16 9.01 -8.70
C GLU A 38 -16.31 9.23 -9.67
N ALA A 39 -16.00 9.38 -10.96
CA ALA A 39 -17.02 9.48 -11.98
C ALA A 39 -17.65 8.11 -12.27
N GLY A 40 -18.97 7.99 -12.17
CA GLY A 40 -19.68 6.81 -12.57
C GLY A 40 -19.79 6.70 -14.09
N GLN A 41 -20.41 5.61 -14.56
CA GLN A 41 -20.56 5.37 -16.01
C GLN A 41 -21.35 6.48 -16.72
N SER A 42 -22.28 7.11 -16.02
CA SER A 42 -23.10 8.19 -16.56
C SER A 42 -22.55 9.58 -16.25
N GLY A 43 -21.32 9.65 -15.73
CA GLY A 43 -20.67 10.92 -15.38
C GLY A 43 -21.06 11.49 -14.03
N GLU A 44 -21.92 10.81 -13.25
CA GLU A 44 -22.28 11.23 -11.91
C GLU A 44 -21.12 11.01 -10.91
N ALA A 45 -21.08 11.84 -9.86
CA ALA A 45 -20.10 11.65 -8.80
C ALA A 45 -20.53 10.52 -7.86
N ILE A 46 -19.65 9.55 -7.66
CA ILE A 46 -19.88 8.41 -6.77
C ILE A 46 -18.91 8.47 -5.60
N SER A 47 -19.43 8.37 -4.37
CA SER A 47 -18.59 8.28 -3.20
C SER A 47 -18.03 6.88 -3.07
N THR A 48 -16.70 6.77 -3.04
CA THR A 48 -15.98 5.49 -2.99
C THR A 48 -15.15 5.42 -1.73
N ALA A 49 -15.30 4.35 -0.95
CA ALA A 49 -14.45 4.11 0.20
C ALA A 49 -13.13 3.49 -0.29
N THR A 50 -12.03 4.18 0.00
CA THR A 50 -10.70 3.69 -0.36
C THR A 50 -9.98 3.25 0.90
N VAL A 51 -9.50 2.01 0.91
CA VAL A 51 -8.79 1.41 2.04
C VAL A 51 -7.40 0.99 1.56
N PHE A 52 -6.37 1.56 2.20
CA PHE A 52 -4.99 1.22 1.88
C PHE A 52 -4.55 0.08 2.80
N LEU A 53 -4.53 -1.13 2.28
CA LEU A 53 -4.26 -2.32 3.06
C LEU A 53 -2.79 -2.44 3.46
N THR A 54 -2.56 -2.84 4.71
CA THR A 54 -1.24 -3.19 5.20
C THR A 54 -0.98 -4.65 4.80
N ASN A 55 0.07 -4.88 4.01
CA ASN A 55 0.39 -6.21 3.53
C ASN A 55 1.89 -6.32 3.27
N ARG A 56 2.31 -7.53 2.88
CA ARG A 56 3.69 -7.78 2.51
C ARG A 56 4.09 -6.93 1.31
N GLU A 57 5.35 -6.52 1.28
CA GLU A 57 5.89 -5.78 0.16
C GLU A 57 5.78 -6.59 -1.14
N CYS A 58 5.41 -5.89 -2.21
CA CYS A 58 5.39 -6.45 -3.55
C CYS A 58 6.81 -6.99 -3.91
N PRO A 59 6.91 -8.18 -4.54
CA PRO A 59 8.21 -8.72 -4.91
C PRO A 59 8.95 -7.89 -5.95
N TYR A 60 8.24 -7.03 -6.67
CA TYR A 60 8.86 -6.13 -7.64
C TYR A 60 9.44 -4.91 -6.93
N ARG A 61 10.69 -4.58 -7.23
CA ARG A 61 11.42 -3.48 -6.59
C ARG A 61 11.61 -2.37 -7.62
N CYS A 62 10.52 -1.63 -7.88
CA CYS A 62 10.54 -0.57 -8.88
C CYS A 62 11.21 0.68 -8.33
N LEU A 63 12.11 1.27 -9.10
CA LEU A 63 12.85 2.46 -8.68
C LEU A 63 11.93 3.65 -8.36
N MET A 64 10.88 3.82 -9.16
CA MET A 64 9.94 4.93 -9.01
C MET A 64 8.84 4.68 -7.98
N CYS A 65 8.79 3.49 -7.39
CA CYS A 65 7.75 3.13 -6.43
C CYS A 65 8.15 3.53 -5.02
N ASP A 66 7.31 4.30 -4.34
CA ASP A 66 7.51 4.65 -2.93
C ASP A 66 6.49 3.98 -2.00
N LEU A 67 5.63 3.11 -2.53
CA LEU A 67 4.64 2.38 -1.73
C LEU A 67 5.27 1.41 -0.74
N TRP A 68 6.51 1.01 -0.96
CA TRP A 68 7.25 0.11 -0.08
C TRP A 68 7.35 0.62 1.36
N GLN A 69 7.26 1.95 1.55
CA GLN A 69 7.38 2.56 2.89
C GLN A 69 6.25 2.12 3.83
N ASN A 70 5.10 1.76 3.26
CA ASN A 70 3.93 1.32 4.01
C ASN A 70 3.62 -0.15 3.73
N THR A 71 4.66 -1.00 3.79
CA THR A 71 4.55 -2.45 3.59
C THR A 71 5.27 -3.20 4.70
N LEU A 72 4.93 -4.47 4.85
CA LEU A 72 5.57 -5.36 5.81
C LEU A 72 6.60 -6.25 5.10
N ASP A 73 7.58 -6.72 5.87
CA ASP A 73 8.56 -7.69 5.35
C ASP A 73 8.01 -9.10 5.33
N GLU A 74 6.97 -9.37 6.10
CA GLU A 74 6.37 -10.69 6.21
C GLU A 74 4.91 -10.68 5.78
N ARG A 75 4.40 -11.87 5.42
CA ARG A 75 3.00 -12.05 5.07
C ARG A 75 2.12 -11.74 6.28
N VAL A 76 1.00 -11.06 6.05
CA VAL A 76 0.03 -10.80 7.11
C VAL A 76 -0.66 -12.10 7.55
N PRO A 77 -1.12 -12.18 8.82
CA PRO A 77 -1.85 -13.36 9.29
C PRO A 77 -3.13 -13.62 8.51
N SER A 78 -3.60 -14.86 8.54
CA SER A 78 -4.89 -15.23 7.94
C SER A 78 -6.00 -14.39 8.58
N GLY A 79 -6.88 -13.83 7.73
CA GLY A 79 -7.97 -12.96 8.19
C GLY A 79 -7.57 -11.51 8.42
N ALA A 80 -6.29 -11.16 8.30
CA ALA A 80 -5.84 -9.79 8.52
C ALA A 80 -6.45 -8.80 7.54
N VAL A 81 -6.55 -9.16 6.26
CA VAL A 81 -7.12 -8.27 5.25
C VAL A 81 -8.59 -7.98 5.56
N ALA A 82 -9.38 -9.00 5.92
CA ALA A 82 -10.78 -8.81 6.31
C ALA A 82 -10.90 -7.92 7.55
N ALA A 83 -10.00 -8.10 8.53
CA ALA A 83 -9.97 -7.28 9.74
C ALA A 83 -9.64 -5.81 9.41
N GLN A 84 -8.72 -5.58 8.50
CA GLN A 84 -8.36 -4.24 8.05
C GLN A 84 -9.53 -3.52 7.38
N VAL A 85 -10.24 -4.22 6.50
CA VAL A 85 -11.41 -3.65 5.82
C VAL A 85 -12.49 -3.30 6.84
N ARG A 86 -12.77 -4.21 7.78
CA ARG A 86 -13.75 -3.97 8.84
C ARG A 86 -13.36 -2.77 9.70
N TYR A 87 -12.10 -2.67 10.08
CA TYR A 87 -11.58 -1.55 10.85
C TYR A 87 -11.86 -0.21 10.16
N ALA A 88 -11.56 -0.14 8.85
CA ALA A 88 -11.80 1.06 8.08
C ALA A 88 -13.29 1.41 7.98
N LEU A 89 -14.14 0.41 7.68
CA LEU A 89 -15.57 0.63 7.52
C LEU A 89 -16.25 1.08 8.81
N GLU A 90 -15.77 0.62 9.96
CA GLU A 90 -16.30 1.04 11.26
C GLU A 90 -15.91 2.48 11.61
N ARG A 91 -14.83 3.00 11.04
CA ARG A 91 -14.28 4.31 11.37
C ARG A 91 -14.51 5.37 10.32
N LEU A 92 -14.82 4.98 9.09
CA LEU A 92 -15.16 5.94 8.05
C LEU A 92 -16.49 6.61 8.40
N PRO A 93 -16.59 7.95 8.29
CA PRO A 93 -17.86 8.62 8.51
C PRO A 93 -18.88 8.18 7.45
N PRO A 94 -20.20 8.37 7.71
CA PRO A 94 -21.21 8.04 6.71
C PRO A 94 -20.96 8.75 5.39
N ALA A 95 -21.28 8.07 4.28
CA ALA A 95 -21.16 8.66 2.96
C ALA A 95 -22.07 9.89 2.83
N ARG A 96 -21.57 10.90 2.16
CA ARG A 96 -22.32 12.14 1.94
C ARG A 96 -23.13 12.08 0.66
#